data_d84e0801c25a61f3cef33e24fe434411
#
_entry.id   d84e0801c25a61f3cef33e24fe434411
#
_cell.length_a   1.000
_cell.length_b   1.000
_cell.length_c   1.000
_cell.angle_alpha   90.00
_cell.angle_beta   90.00
_cell.angle_gamma   90.00
#
_symmetry.space_group_name_H-M   'P 1'
#
loop_
_entity.id
_entity.type
_entity.pdbx_description
1 polymer ?
#
loop_
_entity_poly.entity_id
_entity_poly.type
_entity_poly.pdbx_seq_one_letter_code
_entity_poly.pdbx_strand_id
1 'polypeptide(L)' 'MKYIVKMAGWTVYKGKSVTKAEEAYRECGPYGTFWEVEE' A
#
# COMPACT_ATOMS: atom_id res chain seq x y z
N MET A 1 -7.04 11.65 0.14
CA MET A 1 -6.45 10.61 -0.69
C MET A 1 -6.30 9.32 0.12
N LYS A 2 -6.43 8.22 -0.55
CA LYS A 2 -6.37 6.92 0.09
C LYS A 2 -5.24 6.11 -0.53
N TYR A 3 -4.49 5.42 0.29
CA TYR A 3 -3.37 4.62 -0.17
C TYR A 3 -3.68 3.15 0.07
N ILE A 4 -3.38 2.33 -0.92
CA ILE A 4 -3.61 0.89 -0.84
C ILE A 4 -2.33 0.19 -1.25
N VAL A 5 -1.88 -0.73 -0.41
CA VAL A 5 -0.69 -1.53 -0.71
C VAL A 5 -1.14 -2.98 -0.80
N LYS A 6 -0.81 -3.61 -1.91
CA LYS A 6 -1.18 -5.00 -2.15
C LYS A 6 0.06 -5.83 -2.46
N MET A 7 -0.03 -7.11 -2.15
CA MET A 7 1.02 -8.06 -2.45
C MET A 7 0.37 -9.40 -2.76
N ALA A 8 0.67 -9.95 -3.94
CA ALA A 8 0.18 -11.26 -4.36
C ALA A 8 -1.34 -11.42 -4.20
N GLY A 9 -2.08 -10.36 -4.51
CA GLY A 9 -3.53 -10.41 -4.42
C GLY A 9 -4.08 -10.08 -3.03
N TRP A 10 -3.23 -9.81 -2.06
CA TRP A 10 -3.65 -9.44 -0.72
C TRP A 10 -3.60 -7.94 -0.52
N THR A 11 -4.54 -7.42 0.25
CA THR A 11 -4.46 -6.03 0.69
C THR A 11 -3.64 -6.01 1.98
N VAL A 12 -2.42 -5.48 1.90
CA VAL A 12 -1.53 -5.41 3.05
C VAL A 12 -1.86 -4.20 3.91
N TYR A 13 -2.16 -3.08 3.26
CA TYR A 13 -2.52 -1.86 3.97
C TYR A 13 -3.54 -1.07 3.16
N LYS A 14 -4.45 -0.44 3.86
CA LYS A 14 -5.46 0.42 3.25
C LYS A 14 -5.78 1.53 4.24
N GLY A 15 -5.52 2.75 3.84
CA GLY A 15 -5.76 3.88 4.73
C GLY A 15 -5.29 5.18 4.11
N LYS A 16 -5.26 6.22 4.93
CA LYS A 16 -4.91 7.56 4.47
C LYS A 16 -3.50 8.01 4.89
N SER A 17 -2.76 7.15 5.55
CA SER A 17 -1.42 7.49 6.01
C SER A 17 -0.37 7.05 5.00
N VAL A 18 0.28 8.02 4.36
CA VAL A 18 1.31 7.71 3.39
C VAL A 18 2.51 7.04 4.05
N THR A 19 2.86 7.43 5.26
CA THR A 19 3.99 6.86 5.98
C THR A 19 3.78 5.37 6.21
N LYS A 20 2.60 5.00 6.69
CA LYS A 20 2.30 3.59 6.94
C LYS A 20 2.22 2.81 5.64
N ALA A 21 1.68 3.43 4.59
CA ALA A 21 1.60 2.78 3.30
C ALA A 21 2.98 2.51 2.73
N GLU A 22 3.90 3.47 2.89
CA GLU A 22 5.26 3.28 2.42
C GLU A 22 5.98 2.17 3.18
N GLU A 23 5.75 2.09 4.49
CA GLU A 23 6.33 1.03 5.29
C GLU A 23 5.82 -0.33 4.85
N ALA A 24 4.51 -0.45 4.63
CA ALA A 24 3.92 -1.69 4.17
C ALA A 24 4.47 -2.08 2.80
N TYR A 25 4.60 -1.11 1.91
CA TYR A 25 5.13 -1.35 0.58
C TYR A 25 6.58 -1.83 0.64
N ARG A 26 7.36 -1.22 1.51
CA ARG A 26 8.76 -1.60 1.67
C ARG A 26 8.89 -3.04 2.16
N GLU A 27 8.01 -3.45 3.07
CA GLU A 27 8.04 -4.82 3.57
C GLU A 27 7.61 -5.83 2.52
N CYS A 28 6.80 -5.42 1.56
CA CYS A 28 6.38 -6.30 0.48
C CYS A 28 7.51 -6.61 -0.49
N GLY A 29 8.50 -5.73 -0.57
CA GLY A 29 9.63 -5.92 -1.48
C GLY A 29 9.20 -5.84 -2.93
N PRO A 30 9.78 -6.67 -3.81
CA PRO A 30 9.50 -6.58 -5.25
C PRO A 30 8.09 -7.03 -5.63
N TYR A 31 7.37 -7.66 -4.74
CA TYR A 31 6.03 -8.16 -5.04
C TYR A 31 4.93 -7.17 -4.65
N GLY A 32 5.30 -6.06 -4.03
CA GLY A 32 4.33 -5.08 -3.58
C GLY A 32 3.82 -4.21 -4.71
N THR A 33 2.58 -3.77 -4.59
CA THR A 33 1.97 -2.81 -5.50
C THR A 33 1.40 -1.68 -4.67
N PHE A 34 1.70 -0.45 -5.05
CA PHE A 34 1.26 0.75 -4.33
C PHE A 34 0.22 1.46 -5.17
N TRP A 35 -0.94 1.68 -4.61
CA TRP A 35 -2.03 2.37 -5.29
C TRP A 35 -2.37 3.65 -4.54
N GLU A 36 -2.65 4.68 -5.29
CA GLU A 36 -3.11 5.94 -4.74
C GLU A 36 -4.49 6.21 -5.32
N VAL A 37 -5.47 6.32 -4.45
CA VAL A 37 -6.85 6.54 -4.84
C VAL A 37 -7.32 7.88 -4.31
N GLU A 38 -7.90 8.68 -5.18
CA GLU A 38 -8.44 9.97 -4.80
C GLU A 38 -9.90 9.78 -4.40
N GLU A 39 -10.25 10.18 -3.19
CA GLU A 39 -11.62 10.08 -2.70
C GLU A 39 -12.22 11.44 -2.47
#